data_dea5ecd33514ba2fc5109eb3720deac5
#
_entry.id   dea5ecd33514ba2fc5109eb3720deac5
#
_cell.length_a   1.000
_cell.length_b   1.000
_cell.length_c   1.000
_cell.angle_alpha   90.00
_cell.angle_beta   90.00
_cell.angle_gamma   90.00
#
_symmetry.space_group_name_H-M   'P 1'
#
loop_
_entity.id
_entity.type
_entity.pdbx_description
1 polymer ?
#
loop_
_entity_poly.entity_id
_entity_poly.type
_entity_poly.pdbx_seq_one_letter_code
_entity_poly.pdbx_strand_id
1 'polypeptide(L)'
;MKTNTLFFLILLFSGLTPVAAQELEELKEFFTFYPNRKAVAQDSTLYLSKLVAAPVISYAPETSLGFGVGAKYLFKFRGSGEETRTSNMPATLQYTLNNQFILYSGFEVFTNQEEWVIEGNLLFQNYPRLFYGIGRDTPKEAEEQYNYYQALVEPIFLKKMFLRYLFVGAGVRYNHVFNVSLDEGGTLVEDRPLGFEGSTSAGAEFAVLYDSRNNILNAQSGWYFEFTHGFYGKVLGGTSNFQLTRFDLRHYYSLSEKNDDVLAFQLVGRFSHGDVPFSELALFGGDDILRGYQEGRYVERSILAGQLEYRKTFKNSRLGMVAFVGGGDVFRQLDDVQLKNIRPNFGVGLRYMLDRTEKLNIRVDWGFGTDTNNLYLDIAEAF
;
A
#
# COMPACT_ATOMS: atom_id res chain seq x y z
N MET A 1 -13.58 -18.84 -24.03
CA MET A 1 -12.68 -19.58 -23.13
C MET A 1 -12.63 -18.88 -21.79
N LYS A 2 -13.72 -18.91 -21.00
CA LYS A 2 -13.86 -18.13 -19.73
C LYS A 2 -14.10 -19.03 -18.49
N THR A 3 -13.79 -20.31 -18.56
CA THR A 3 -14.21 -21.28 -17.51
C THR A 3 -13.07 -21.88 -16.70
N ASN A 4 -11.80 -21.66 -17.04
CA ASN A 4 -10.70 -22.36 -16.38
C ASN A 4 -10.04 -21.59 -15.22
N THR A 5 -10.21 -20.27 -15.12
CA THR A 5 -9.60 -19.45 -14.05
C THR A 5 -10.33 -19.62 -12.71
N LEU A 6 -11.64 -19.84 -12.76
CA LEU A 6 -12.46 -20.10 -11.58
C LEU A 6 -12.15 -21.47 -10.92
N PHE A 7 -11.72 -22.43 -11.73
CA PHE A 7 -11.41 -23.79 -11.25
C PHE A 7 -10.11 -23.85 -10.44
N PHE A 8 -9.13 -23.01 -10.75
CA PHE A 8 -7.86 -22.97 -10.02
C PHE A 8 -7.99 -22.30 -8.65
N LEU A 9 -8.86 -21.29 -8.51
CA LEU A 9 -9.18 -20.65 -7.24
C LEU A 9 -9.99 -21.58 -6.30
N ILE A 10 -10.86 -22.42 -6.83
CA ILE A 10 -11.65 -23.38 -6.06
C ILE A 10 -10.78 -24.53 -5.52
N LEU A 11 -9.71 -24.91 -6.22
CA LEU A 11 -8.76 -25.94 -5.75
C LEU A 11 -7.90 -25.46 -4.57
N LEU A 12 -7.64 -24.17 -4.43
CA LEU A 12 -6.96 -23.59 -3.27
C LEU A 12 -7.82 -23.58 -1.98
N PHE A 13 -9.14 -23.63 -2.12
CA PHE A 13 -10.07 -23.52 -0.99
C PHE A 13 -10.83 -24.83 -0.63
N SER A 14 -10.83 -25.83 -1.50
CA SER A 14 -11.60 -27.06 -1.30
C SER A 14 -10.75 -28.17 -0.71
N GLY A 15 -10.58 -28.21 0.60
CA GLY A 15 -10.15 -29.42 1.30
C GLY A 15 -8.84 -29.31 2.07
N LEU A 16 -8.77 -28.43 3.04
CA LEU A 16 -7.73 -28.49 4.07
C LEU A 16 -8.13 -29.59 5.08
N THR A 17 -7.76 -30.83 4.77
CA THR A 17 -7.67 -31.91 5.73
C THR A 17 -6.56 -31.60 6.75
N PRO A 18 -6.53 -32.23 7.94
CA PRO A 18 -5.42 -32.09 8.90
C PRO A 18 -4.03 -32.32 8.27
N VAL A 19 -3.94 -33.16 7.25
CA VAL A 19 -2.72 -33.45 6.47
C VAL A 19 -2.27 -32.20 5.68
N ALA A 20 -3.18 -31.50 5.01
CA ALA A 20 -2.85 -30.28 4.27
C ALA A 20 -2.42 -29.13 5.19
N ALA A 21 -2.88 -29.08 6.44
CA ALA A 21 -2.42 -28.12 7.43
C ALA A 21 -0.98 -28.43 7.88
N GLN A 22 -0.59 -29.68 7.98
CA GLN A 22 0.77 -30.10 8.30
C GLN A 22 1.72 -29.80 7.14
N GLU A 23 1.35 -30.12 5.91
CA GLU A 23 2.11 -29.78 4.70
C GLU A 23 2.32 -28.27 4.55
N LEU A 24 1.33 -27.46 4.93
CA LEU A 24 1.44 -26.00 4.89
C LEU A 24 2.44 -25.46 5.93
N GLU A 25 2.50 -26.05 7.14
CA GLU A 25 3.49 -25.68 8.14
C GLU A 25 4.92 -26.09 7.72
N GLU A 26 5.07 -27.25 7.08
CA GLU A 26 6.35 -27.69 6.51
C GLU A 26 6.82 -26.76 5.38
N LEU A 27 5.91 -26.33 4.49
CA LEU A 27 6.19 -25.32 3.46
C LEU A 27 6.58 -23.96 4.09
N LYS A 28 5.89 -23.57 5.15
CA LYS A 28 6.22 -22.34 5.89
C LYS A 28 7.62 -22.40 6.49
N GLU A 29 8.01 -23.54 7.10
CA GLU A 29 9.35 -23.74 7.61
C GLU A 29 10.41 -23.70 6.50
N PHE A 30 10.11 -24.27 5.34
CA PHE A 30 10.99 -24.26 4.17
C PHE A 30 11.29 -22.85 3.68
N PHE A 31 10.27 -21.95 3.66
CA PHE A 31 10.44 -20.57 3.21
C PHE A 31 10.84 -19.60 4.32
N THR A 32 10.99 -20.05 5.58
CA THR A 32 11.36 -19.20 6.70
C THR A 32 12.79 -19.47 7.14
N PHE A 33 13.62 -18.42 7.10
CA PHE A 33 15.01 -18.47 7.53
C PHE A 33 15.18 -17.72 8.86
N TYR A 34 15.95 -18.31 9.78
CA TYR A 34 16.25 -17.71 11.10
C TYR A 34 17.74 -17.38 11.21
N PRO A 35 18.20 -16.24 10.69
CA PRO A 35 19.62 -15.92 10.58
C PRO A 35 20.35 -15.83 11.93
N ASN A 36 19.65 -15.50 13.00
CA ASN A 36 20.23 -15.38 14.36
C ASN A 36 19.86 -16.55 15.29
N ARG A 37 19.37 -17.69 14.77
CA ARG A 37 18.93 -18.86 15.59
C ARG A 37 19.97 -19.34 16.58
N LYS A 38 21.26 -19.40 16.17
CA LYS A 38 22.36 -19.82 17.05
C LYS A 38 22.62 -18.81 18.16
N ALA A 39 22.55 -17.50 17.87
CA ALA A 39 22.74 -16.45 18.86
C ALA A 39 21.62 -16.47 19.91
N VAL A 40 20.37 -16.65 19.50
CA VAL A 40 19.21 -16.78 20.42
C VAL A 40 19.30 -18.03 21.28
N ALA A 41 19.85 -19.14 20.75
CA ALA A 41 20.07 -20.35 21.57
C ALA A 41 21.12 -20.14 22.68
N GLN A 42 22.03 -19.19 22.52
CA GLN A 42 23.02 -18.82 23.53
C GLN A 42 22.54 -17.70 24.48
N ASP A 43 21.67 -16.82 24.02
CA ASP A 43 21.10 -15.72 24.77
C ASP A 43 19.59 -15.61 24.50
N SER A 44 18.80 -16.15 25.42
CA SER A 44 17.32 -16.18 25.32
C SER A 44 16.65 -14.80 25.39
N THR A 45 17.43 -13.73 25.69
CA THR A 45 16.92 -12.34 25.67
C THR A 45 16.90 -11.74 24.27
N LEU A 46 17.52 -12.40 23.30
CA LEU A 46 17.52 -11.96 21.91
C LEU A 46 16.23 -12.37 21.20
N TYR A 47 15.71 -11.45 20.42
CA TYR A 47 14.62 -11.77 19.49
C TYR A 47 15.10 -12.68 18.34
N LEU A 48 14.38 -13.74 18.09
CA LEU A 48 14.65 -14.62 16.94
C LEU A 48 14.19 -13.92 15.66
N SER A 49 15.11 -13.17 15.03
CA SER A 49 14.80 -12.58 13.72
C SER A 49 14.50 -13.66 12.69
N LYS A 50 13.61 -13.36 11.76
CA LYS A 50 13.21 -14.27 10.69
C LYS A 50 13.16 -13.57 9.34
N LEU A 51 13.58 -14.27 8.29
CA LEU A 51 13.40 -13.92 6.90
C LEU A 51 12.42 -14.91 6.31
N VAL A 52 11.29 -14.44 5.86
CA VAL A 52 10.29 -15.23 5.15
C VAL A 52 10.34 -14.83 3.69
N ALA A 53 10.47 -15.79 2.78
CA ALA A 53 10.41 -15.55 1.35
C ALA A 53 9.36 -16.47 0.73
N ALA A 54 8.58 -15.97 -0.20
CA ALA A 54 7.54 -16.74 -0.87
C ALA A 54 7.36 -16.26 -2.32
N PRO A 55 6.91 -17.14 -3.24
CA PRO A 55 6.44 -16.70 -4.54
C PRO A 55 5.22 -15.79 -4.35
N VAL A 56 5.17 -14.72 -5.16
CA VAL A 56 4.05 -13.78 -5.18
C VAL A 56 3.34 -13.92 -6.51
N ILE A 57 2.02 -14.03 -6.44
CA ILE A 57 1.12 -13.92 -7.58
C ILE A 57 0.15 -12.81 -7.24
N SER A 58 0.07 -11.81 -8.10
CA SER A 58 -0.82 -10.67 -7.94
C SER A 58 -1.67 -10.48 -9.18
N TYR A 59 -2.77 -9.80 -9.02
CA TYR A 59 -3.59 -9.34 -10.13
C TYR A 59 -4.21 -7.99 -9.79
N ALA A 60 -4.01 -7.04 -10.68
CA ALA A 60 -4.75 -5.79 -10.71
C ALA A 60 -5.02 -5.42 -12.18
N PRO A 61 -6.04 -4.60 -12.45
CA PRO A 61 -6.37 -4.21 -13.82
C PRO A 61 -5.20 -3.59 -14.57
N GLU A 62 -4.42 -2.77 -13.87
CA GLU A 62 -3.27 -2.02 -14.40
C GLU A 62 -2.08 -2.94 -14.73
N THR A 63 -1.89 -3.98 -13.93
CA THR A 63 -0.73 -4.86 -14.04
C THR A 63 -1.07 -6.16 -14.77
N SER A 64 -2.34 -6.51 -14.89
CA SER A 64 -2.75 -7.87 -15.27
C SER A 64 -2.18 -8.88 -14.27
N LEU A 65 -1.86 -10.09 -14.68
CA LEU A 65 -1.28 -11.10 -13.80
C LEU A 65 0.22 -10.84 -13.62
N GLY A 66 0.65 -10.72 -12.36
CA GLY A 66 2.04 -10.55 -11.96
C GLY A 66 2.58 -11.80 -11.26
N PHE A 67 3.85 -12.09 -11.49
CA PHE A 67 4.59 -13.18 -10.87
C PHE A 67 5.88 -12.62 -10.28
N GLY A 68 6.23 -13.08 -9.10
CA GLY A 68 7.40 -12.54 -8.42
C GLY A 68 7.84 -13.34 -7.21
N VAL A 69 8.75 -12.73 -6.47
CA VAL A 69 9.21 -13.20 -5.17
C VAL A 69 9.04 -12.07 -4.17
N GLY A 70 8.35 -12.36 -3.09
CA GLY A 70 8.25 -11.51 -1.91
C GLY A 70 9.17 -12.04 -0.81
N ALA A 71 9.82 -11.15 -0.10
CA ALA A 71 10.58 -11.45 1.10
C ALA A 71 10.19 -10.47 2.21
N LYS A 72 10.25 -10.93 3.46
CA LYS A 72 9.95 -10.12 4.62
C LYS A 72 10.94 -10.41 5.72
N TYR A 73 11.71 -9.41 6.12
CA TYR A 73 12.63 -9.52 7.24
C TYR A 73 12.03 -8.89 8.49
N LEU A 74 11.90 -9.70 9.54
CA LEU A 74 11.37 -9.32 10.84
C LEU A 74 12.46 -9.42 11.88
N PHE A 75 12.69 -8.35 12.65
CA PHE A 75 13.75 -8.31 13.64
C PHE A 75 13.47 -7.33 14.78
N LYS A 76 14.19 -7.48 15.87
CA LYS A 76 14.32 -6.47 16.93
C LYS A 76 15.80 -6.22 17.21
N PHE A 77 16.16 -5.01 17.60
CA PHE A 77 17.50 -4.72 18.06
C PHE A 77 17.79 -5.43 19.40
N ARG A 78 19.06 -5.71 19.65
CA ARG A 78 19.47 -6.27 20.94
C ARG A 78 19.11 -5.30 22.07
N GLY A 79 18.55 -5.83 23.17
CA GLY A 79 18.10 -5.03 24.31
C GLY A 79 16.72 -4.37 24.12
N SER A 80 16.04 -4.64 23.02
CA SER A 80 14.62 -4.25 22.87
C SER A 80 13.76 -5.07 23.82
N GLY A 81 12.99 -4.38 24.66
CA GLY A 81 12.01 -5.01 25.54
C GLY A 81 10.85 -5.68 24.77
N GLU A 82 10.04 -6.47 25.48
CA GLU A 82 8.87 -7.13 24.90
C GLU A 82 7.88 -6.12 24.30
N GLU A 83 7.76 -4.93 24.90
CA GLU A 83 6.88 -3.86 24.44
C GLU A 83 7.30 -3.19 23.11
N THR A 84 8.59 -3.34 22.71
CA THR A 84 9.05 -2.81 21.43
C THR A 84 8.47 -3.63 20.29
N ARG A 85 7.81 -2.97 19.34
CA ARG A 85 7.28 -3.60 18.14
C ARG A 85 8.38 -4.25 17.31
N THR A 86 8.01 -5.26 16.54
CA THR A 86 8.93 -5.94 15.64
C THR A 86 9.14 -5.09 14.39
N SER A 87 10.40 -4.77 14.11
CA SER A 87 10.78 -4.12 12.86
C SER A 87 10.46 -5.01 11.67
N ASN A 88 9.98 -4.40 10.59
CA ASN A 88 9.44 -5.05 9.43
C ASN A 88 10.00 -4.43 8.14
N MET A 89 10.64 -5.25 7.31
CA MET A 89 11.19 -4.84 6.02
C MET A 89 10.71 -5.80 4.94
N PRO A 90 9.53 -5.56 4.35
CA PRO A 90 9.10 -6.29 3.16
C PRO A 90 9.90 -5.85 1.92
N ALA A 91 10.12 -6.77 1.00
CA ALA A 91 10.64 -6.49 -0.33
C ALA A 91 9.94 -7.37 -1.35
N THR A 92 9.60 -6.83 -2.50
CA THR A 92 8.94 -7.57 -3.58
C THR A 92 9.63 -7.27 -4.90
N LEU A 93 9.93 -8.33 -5.64
CA LEU A 93 10.40 -8.28 -7.02
C LEU A 93 9.36 -8.95 -7.89
N GLN A 94 8.79 -8.23 -8.85
CA GLN A 94 7.67 -8.71 -9.63
C GLN A 94 7.82 -8.35 -11.11
N TYR A 95 7.36 -9.26 -11.97
CA TYR A 95 7.20 -9.05 -13.41
C TYR A 95 5.75 -9.39 -13.79
N THR A 96 5.13 -8.58 -14.64
CA THR A 96 3.72 -8.71 -15.00
C THR A 96 3.52 -9.04 -16.47
N LEU A 97 2.34 -9.54 -16.82
CA LEU A 97 1.98 -9.83 -18.21
C LEU A 97 1.87 -8.57 -19.09
N ASN A 98 1.74 -7.40 -18.47
CA ASN A 98 1.79 -6.11 -19.15
C ASN A 98 3.22 -5.56 -19.27
N ASN A 99 4.25 -6.44 -19.16
CA ASN A 99 5.67 -6.11 -19.27
C ASN A 99 6.17 -5.09 -18.25
N GLN A 100 5.57 -5.06 -17.07
CA GLN A 100 6.02 -4.23 -15.96
C GLN A 100 7.07 -4.98 -15.14
N PHE A 101 8.05 -4.23 -14.68
CA PHE A 101 9.02 -4.66 -13.68
C PHE A 101 8.84 -3.78 -12.45
N ILE A 102 8.65 -4.39 -11.30
CA ILE A 102 8.43 -3.69 -10.03
C ILE A 102 9.38 -4.27 -8.99
N LEU A 103 10.25 -3.42 -8.45
CA LEU A 103 11.05 -3.68 -7.26
C LEU A 103 10.59 -2.70 -6.19
N TYR A 104 9.94 -3.22 -5.16
CA TYR A 104 9.42 -2.44 -4.05
C TYR A 104 9.99 -2.94 -2.73
N SER A 105 10.29 -2.03 -1.83
CA SER A 105 10.59 -2.35 -0.44
C SER A 105 10.04 -1.22 0.45
N GLY A 106 9.09 -1.56 1.31
CA GLY A 106 8.74 -0.73 2.46
C GLY A 106 9.63 -1.09 3.64
N PHE A 107 9.78 -0.20 4.62
CA PHE A 107 10.44 -0.53 5.87
C PHE A 107 9.83 0.26 7.01
N GLU A 108 9.74 -0.40 8.16
CA GLU A 108 9.31 0.18 9.43
C GLU A 108 10.20 -0.41 10.52
N VAL A 109 11.14 0.39 11.00
CA VAL A 109 12.21 -0.02 11.92
C VAL A 109 12.04 0.68 13.26
N PHE A 110 11.88 -0.11 14.32
CA PHE A 110 11.75 0.35 15.69
C PHE A 110 13.05 0.17 16.44
N THR A 111 13.61 1.27 16.98
CA THR A 111 14.75 1.18 17.89
C THR A 111 14.31 0.74 19.29
N ASN A 112 15.26 0.51 20.19
CA ASN A 112 14.96 0.09 21.56
C ASN A 112 13.95 1.03 22.23
N GLN A 113 12.90 0.45 22.84
CA GLN A 113 11.80 1.17 23.50
C GLN A 113 11.04 2.11 22.56
N GLU A 114 11.19 1.89 21.23
CA GLU A 114 10.62 2.74 20.20
C GLU A 114 11.02 4.21 20.32
N GLU A 115 12.26 4.48 20.74
CA GLU A 115 12.74 5.86 20.85
C GLU A 115 12.74 6.55 19.48
N TRP A 116 13.07 5.77 18.42
CA TRP A 116 12.95 6.17 17.04
C TRP A 116 12.16 5.15 16.25
N VAL A 117 11.34 5.66 15.32
CA VAL A 117 10.74 4.92 14.21
C VAL A 117 11.36 5.45 12.93
N ILE A 118 11.86 4.54 12.10
CA ILE A 118 12.39 4.86 10.78
C ILE A 118 11.55 4.11 9.79
N GLU A 119 10.83 4.83 8.97
CA GLU A 119 9.92 4.25 7.98
C GLU A 119 10.15 4.83 6.60
N GLY A 120 9.64 4.19 5.58
CA GLY A 120 9.69 4.70 4.22
C GLY A 120 9.59 3.64 3.15
N ASN A 121 9.72 4.10 1.92
CA ASN A 121 9.58 3.28 0.72
C ASN A 121 10.77 3.45 -0.21
N LEU A 122 11.13 2.33 -0.85
CA LEU A 122 12.04 2.25 -1.96
C LEU A 122 11.29 1.62 -3.12
N LEU A 123 11.24 2.28 -4.27
CA LEU A 123 10.57 1.76 -5.45
C LEU A 123 11.46 1.98 -6.67
N PHE A 124 11.62 0.95 -7.46
CA PHE A 124 12.13 1.05 -8.81
C PHE A 124 11.22 0.25 -9.74
N GLN A 125 10.65 0.93 -10.74
CA GLN A 125 9.72 0.26 -11.64
C GLN A 125 9.83 0.75 -13.06
N ASN A 126 9.48 -0.14 -14.00
CA ASN A 126 9.05 0.19 -15.36
C ASN A 126 7.55 -0.08 -15.42
N TYR A 127 6.73 0.95 -15.62
CA TYR A 127 5.30 0.85 -15.41
C TYR A 127 4.52 1.46 -16.58
N PRO A 128 3.86 0.65 -17.43
CA PRO A 128 2.83 1.14 -18.33
C PRO A 128 1.59 1.56 -17.53
N ARG A 129 1.15 2.80 -17.72
CA ARG A 129 -0.03 3.35 -17.06
C ARG A 129 -1.03 3.85 -18.08
N LEU A 130 -2.30 3.71 -17.77
CA LEU A 130 -3.38 4.33 -18.53
C LEU A 130 -3.62 5.76 -18.02
N PHE A 131 -3.92 6.64 -18.95
CA PHE A 131 -4.25 8.03 -18.70
C PHE A 131 -5.52 8.40 -19.47
N TYR A 132 -6.36 9.23 -18.87
CA TYR A 132 -7.67 9.62 -19.41
C TYR A 132 -7.84 11.14 -19.46
N GLY A 133 -6.75 11.90 -19.23
CA GLY A 133 -6.78 13.35 -19.05
C GLY A 133 -6.67 13.78 -17.58
N ILE A 134 -6.43 15.08 -17.36
CA ILE A 134 -6.39 15.68 -16.03
C ILE A 134 -7.75 16.27 -15.70
N GLY A 135 -8.29 15.91 -14.55
CA GLY A 135 -9.57 16.38 -14.04
C GLY A 135 -10.47 15.25 -13.53
N ARG A 136 -11.61 15.65 -12.97
CA ARG A 136 -12.61 14.71 -12.43
C ARG A 136 -13.58 14.15 -13.48
N ASP A 137 -13.75 14.83 -14.60
CA ASP A 137 -14.80 14.52 -15.60
C ASP A 137 -14.19 14.08 -16.94
N THR A 138 -13.08 13.36 -16.88
CA THR A 138 -12.39 12.84 -18.07
C THR A 138 -13.16 11.68 -18.69
N PRO A 139 -13.43 11.70 -20.02
CA PRO A 139 -14.16 10.64 -20.70
C PRO A 139 -13.34 9.33 -20.75
N LYS A 140 -14.03 8.19 -20.74
CA LYS A 140 -13.35 6.89 -20.80
C LYS A 140 -12.69 6.65 -22.15
N GLU A 141 -13.25 7.24 -23.20
CA GLU A 141 -12.80 7.16 -24.59
C GLU A 141 -11.46 7.87 -24.83
N ALA A 142 -11.04 8.76 -23.90
CA ALA A 142 -9.73 9.42 -23.92
C ALA A 142 -8.59 8.55 -23.40
N GLU A 143 -8.85 7.23 -23.24
CA GLU A 143 -7.84 6.29 -22.76
C GLU A 143 -6.63 6.26 -23.69
N GLU A 144 -5.46 6.55 -23.13
CA GLU A 144 -4.15 6.36 -23.76
C GLU A 144 -3.19 5.66 -22.81
N GLN A 145 -2.21 4.98 -23.34
CA GLN A 145 -1.18 4.32 -22.53
C GLN A 145 0.14 5.06 -22.66
N TYR A 146 0.83 5.26 -21.54
CA TYR A 146 2.21 5.74 -21.52
C TYR A 146 3.08 4.86 -20.62
N ASN A 147 4.36 4.76 -20.95
CA ASN A 147 5.33 3.97 -20.20
C ASN A 147 6.36 4.89 -19.58
N TYR A 148 6.85 4.53 -18.40
CA TYR A 148 7.91 5.29 -17.72
C TYR A 148 8.72 4.41 -16.79
N TYR A 149 9.93 4.87 -16.49
CA TYR A 149 10.71 4.35 -15.38
C TYR A 149 10.58 5.30 -14.20
N GLN A 150 10.51 4.73 -13.00
CA GLN A 150 10.43 5.49 -11.75
C GLN A 150 11.41 4.93 -10.73
N ALA A 151 12.13 5.83 -10.07
CA ALA A 151 12.93 5.55 -8.88
C ALA A 151 12.46 6.45 -7.74
N LEU A 152 11.96 5.85 -6.65
CA LEU A 152 11.48 6.55 -5.45
C LEU A 152 12.29 6.10 -4.23
N VAL A 153 12.71 7.08 -3.43
CA VAL A 153 13.34 6.88 -2.12
C VAL A 153 12.75 7.92 -1.17
N GLU A 154 12.08 7.46 -0.11
CA GLU A 154 11.40 8.36 0.84
C GLU A 154 11.53 7.90 2.30
N PRO A 155 12.72 7.96 2.92
CA PRO A 155 12.89 7.68 4.34
C PRO A 155 12.37 8.82 5.22
N ILE A 156 11.71 8.46 6.31
CA ILE A 156 11.23 9.35 7.37
C ILE A 156 11.84 8.87 8.71
N PHE A 157 12.37 9.80 9.49
CA PHE A 157 12.97 9.57 10.81
C PHE A 157 12.09 10.26 11.85
N LEU A 158 11.46 9.47 12.72
CA LEU A 158 10.48 9.90 13.70
C LEU A 158 10.97 9.63 15.10
N LYS A 159 11.01 10.64 15.95
CA LYS A 159 11.38 10.53 17.36
C LYS A 159 10.14 10.47 18.23
N LYS A 160 10.14 9.55 19.21
CA LYS A 160 9.09 9.41 20.21
C LYS A 160 8.94 10.69 21.02
N MET A 161 7.71 11.14 21.19
CA MET A 161 7.36 12.32 21.96
C MET A 161 6.89 11.94 23.37
N PHE A 162 6.47 12.94 24.14
CA PHE A 162 5.99 12.77 25.52
C PHE A 162 4.66 11.99 25.65
N LEU A 163 3.87 11.94 24.57
CA LEU A 163 2.67 11.10 24.50
C LEU A 163 3.04 9.71 23.99
N ARG A 164 2.48 8.68 24.63
CA ARG A 164 2.60 7.31 24.15
C ARG A 164 2.05 7.23 22.73
N TYR A 165 2.74 6.54 21.85
CA TYR A 165 2.39 6.34 20.44
C TYR A 165 2.51 7.56 19.52
N LEU A 166 2.96 8.72 20.01
CA LEU A 166 3.18 9.91 19.19
C LEU A 166 4.65 10.06 18.84
N PHE A 167 4.91 10.21 17.55
CA PHE A 167 6.25 10.43 17.00
C PHE A 167 6.22 11.65 16.09
N VAL A 168 7.30 12.42 16.09
CA VAL A 168 7.45 13.62 15.24
C VAL A 168 8.84 13.61 14.64
N GLY A 169 8.95 13.99 13.39
CA GLY A 169 10.23 13.97 12.72
C GLY A 169 10.26 14.62 11.36
N ALA A 170 11.23 14.19 10.59
CA ALA A 170 11.45 14.69 9.24
C ALA A 170 11.95 13.58 8.33
N GLY A 171 11.74 13.78 7.05
CA GLY A 171 12.18 12.88 6.00
C GLY A 171 12.73 13.63 4.80
N VAL A 172 13.24 12.87 3.88
CA VAL A 172 13.59 13.33 2.54
C VAL A 172 12.88 12.45 1.54
N ARG A 173 12.45 13.04 0.42
CA ARG A 173 11.83 12.29 -0.65
C ARG A 173 12.48 12.65 -1.97
N TYR A 174 12.90 11.64 -2.69
CA TYR A 174 13.42 11.73 -4.05
C TYR A 174 12.60 10.82 -4.94
N ASN A 175 11.89 11.39 -5.90
CA ASN A 175 11.10 10.67 -6.90
C ASN A 175 11.55 11.12 -8.30
N HIS A 176 12.11 10.20 -9.07
CA HIS A 176 12.63 10.43 -10.42
C HIS A 176 11.87 9.59 -11.42
N VAL A 177 11.14 10.26 -12.31
CA VAL A 177 10.43 9.66 -13.46
C VAL A 177 11.18 10.05 -14.73
N PHE A 178 11.56 9.03 -15.51
CA PHE A 178 12.42 9.17 -16.67
C PHE A 178 12.12 8.14 -17.76
N ASN A 179 12.70 8.30 -18.95
CA ASN A 179 12.46 7.43 -20.09
C ASN A 179 10.96 7.25 -20.39
N VAL A 180 10.23 8.37 -20.39
CA VAL A 180 8.81 8.37 -20.69
C VAL A 180 8.60 8.12 -22.18
N SER A 181 7.79 7.11 -22.50
CA SER A 181 7.36 6.81 -23.86
C SER A 181 5.87 7.12 -23.98
N LEU A 182 5.53 7.99 -24.92
CA LEU A 182 4.20 8.52 -25.15
C LEU A 182 3.68 8.07 -26.52
N ASP A 183 2.38 7.93 -26.65
CA ASP A 183 1.74 7.68 -27.94
C ASP A 183 1.69 8.97 -28.77
N GLU A 184 2.10 8.90 -30.03
CA GLU A 184 2.04 10.06 -30.95
C GLU A 184 0.57 10.48 -31.16
N GLY A 185 0.25 11.77 -30.88
CA GLY A 185 -1.11 12.30 -30.99
C GLY A 185 -2.02 12.00 -29.80
N GLY A 186 -1.49 11.48 -28.69
CA GLY A 186 -2.22 11.30 -27.45
C GLY A 186 -2.43 12.62 -26.68
N THR A 187 -3.38 12.64 -25.76
CA THR A 187 -3.74 13.80 -24.92
C THR A 187 -2.54 14.34 -24.12
N LEU A 188 -1.65 13.46 -23.64
CA LEU A 188 -0.43 13.88 -22.94
C LEU A 188 0.52 14.70 -23.83
N VAL A 189 0.61 14.34 -25.11
CA VAL A 189 1.44 15.07 -26.08
C VAL A 189 0.78 16.38 -26.50
N GLU A 190 -0.55 16.43 -26.54
CA GLU A 190 -1.32 17.65 -26.87
C GLU A 190 -1.32 18.65 -25.72
N ASP A 191 -1.66 18.19 -24.47
CA ASP A 191 -1.83 19.05 -23.30
C ASP A 191 -0.52 19.45 -22.65
N ARG A 192 0.55 18.65 -22.80
CA ARG A 192 1.90 18.87 -22.28
C ARG A 192 1.92 19.32 -20.82
N PRO A 193 1.32 18.59 -19.88
CA PRO A 193 1.38 18.96 -18.48
C PRO A 193 2.83 19.02 -17.99
N LEU A 194 3.09 19.82 -16.97
CA LEU A 194 4.44 19.98 -16.42
C LEU A 194 5.08 18.63 -16.10
N GLY A 195 6.26 18.36 -16.67
CA GLY A 195 7.00 17.12 -16.44
C GLY A 195 6.42 15.87 -17.14
N PHE A 196 5.63 16.02 -18.21
CA PHE A 196 5.05 14.89 -18.94
C PHE A 196 6.10 14.02 -19.63
N GLU A 197 7.27 14.56 -20.01
CA GLU A 197 8.41 13.79 -20.55
C GLU A 197 9.34 13.23 -19.45
N GLY A 198 9.02 13.48 -18.19
CA GLY A 198 9.77 13.06 -17.02
C GLY A 198 10.03 14.21 -16.06
N SER A 199 10.30 13.89 -14.80
CA SER A 199 10.52 14.88 -13.75
C SER A 199 11.32 14.30 -12.59
N THR A 200 11.95 15.20 -11.84
CA THR A 200 12.57 14.88 -10.55
C THR A 200 11.89 15.71 -9.47
N SER A 201 11.34 15.06 -8.48
CA SER A 201 10.82 15.67 -7.25
C SER A 201 11.77 15.37 -6.12
N ALA A 202 12.51 16.38 -5.65
CA ALA A 202 13.42 16.26 -4.53
C ALA A 202 13.01 17.25 -3.44
N GLY A 203 12.80 16.75 -2.22
CA GLY A 203 12.26 17.55 -1.14
C GLY A 203 12.61 17.05 0.26
N ALA A 204 12.34 17.90 1.24
CA ALA A 204 12.36 17.59 2.65
C ALA A 204 10.93 17.65 3.20
N GLU A 205 10.60 16.74 4.10
CA GLU A 205 9.27 16.59 4.67
C GLU A 205 9.32 16.70 6.19
N PHE A 206 8.35 17.33 6.77
CA PHE A 206 7.99 17.22 8.18
C PHE A 206 6.97 16.09 8.32
N ALA A 207 7.06 15.30 9.40
CA ALA A 207 6.17 14.17 9.62
C ALA A 207 5.69 14.06 11.07
N VAL A 208 4.45 13.63 11.22
CA VAL A 208 3.83 13.28 12.50
C VAL A 208 3.19 11.91 12.35
N LEU A 209 3.50 11.00 13.27
CA LEU A 209 2.91 9.67 13.34
C LEU A 209 2.29 9.45 14.73
N TYR A 210 1.04 9.04 14.78
CA TYR A 210 0.40 8.48 15.95
C TYR A 210 -0.06 7.06 15.62
N ASP A 211 0.53 6.04 16.25
CA ASP A 211 0.23 4.65 15.94
C ASP A 211 0.05 3.81 17.21
N SER A 212 -1.22 3.59 17.56
CA SER A 212 -1.65 2.77 18.68
C SER A 212 -2.28 1.43 18.24
N ARG A 213 -2.06 1.01 17.00
CA ARG A 213 -2.57 -0.26 16.49
C ARG A 213 -2.00 -1.43 17.30
N ASN A 214 -2.85 -2.42 17.56
CA ASN A 214 -2.42 -3.64 18.24
C ASN A 214 -1.63 -4.62 17.35
N ASN A 215 -1.73 -4.47 16.03
CA ASN A 215 -0.98 -5.23 15.04
C ASN A 215 -0.84 -4.38 13.77
N ILE A 216 0.34 -4.38 13.15
CA ILE A 216 0.64 -3.55 11.98
C ILE A 216 0.02 -4.16 10.70
N LEU A 217 0.02 -5.49 10.59
CA LEU A 217 -0.37 -6.20 9.36
C LEU A 217 -1.86 -6.46 9.26
N ASN A 218 -2.56 -6.57 10.41
CA ASN A 218 -3.98 -6.80 10.48
C ASN A 218 -4.49 -6.25 11.81
N ALA A 219 -4.64 -4.94 11.85
CA ALA A 219 -5.09 -4.22 13.02
C ALA A 219 -6.54 -4.57 13.36
N GLN A 220 -6.80 -4.79 14.66
CA GLN A 220 -8.13 -5.11 15.19
C GLN A 220 -8.61 -4.02 16.14
N SER A 221 -7.70 -3.21 16.66
CA SER A 221 -8.00 -2.09 17.53
C SER A 221 -6.92 -1.03 17.46
N GLY A 222 -7.28 0.20 17.78
CA GLY A 222 -6.36 1.32 17.87
C GLY A 222 -6.54 2.34 16.74
N TRP A 223 -5.69 3.34 16.79
CA TRP A 223 -5.64 4.44 15.85
C TRP A 223 -4.30 4.45 15.12
N TYR A 224 -4.33 4.82 13.86
CA TYR A 224 -3.18 5.23 13.07
C TYR A 224 -3.47 6.60 12.48
N PHE A 225 -2.56 7.52 12.64
CA PHE A 225 -2.59 8.82 11.98
C PHE A 225 -1.18 9.17 11.53
N GLU A 226 -0.99 9.26 10.24
CA GLU A 226 0.22 9.76 9.60
C GLU A 226 -0.09 11.08 8.91
N PHE A 227 0.79 12.04 9.07
CA PHE A 227 0.74 13.33 8.39
C PHE A 227 2.12 13.68 7.93
N THR A 228 2.26 14.03 6.65
CA THR A 228 3.49 14.57 6.08
C THR A 228 3.21 15.87 5.34
N HIS A 229 4.12 16.82 5.45
CA HIS A 229 4.13 18.05 4.65
C HIS A 229 5.51 18.30 4.12
N GLY A 230 5.65 18.28 2.79
CA GLY A 230 6.93 18.37 2.09
C GLY A 230 7.06 19.64 1.24
N PHE A 231 8.29 20.15 1.22
CA PHE A 231 8.74 21.25 0.35
C PHE A 231 9.70 20.68 -0.67
N TYR A 232 9.31 20.75 -1.93
CA TYR A 232 10.08 20.24 -3.07
C TYR A 232 10.58 21.39 -3.92
N GLY A 233 11.81 21.28 -4.41
CA GLY A 233 12.35 22.40 -5.14
C GLY A 233 13.65 22.16 -5.89
N LYS A 234 13.92 23.06 -6.81
CA LYS A 234 15.14 23.06 -7.65
C LYS A 234 16.41 23.14 -6.82
N VAL A 235 16.36 23.78 -5.64
CA VAL A 235 17.50 23.88 -4.71
C VAL A 235 17.91 22.51 -4.16
N LEU A 236 16.94 21.59 -4.05
CA LEU A 236 17.16 20.22 -3.58
C LEU A 236 17.40 19.22 -4.73
N GLY A 237 17.52 19.72 -5.97
CA GLY A 237 17.73 18.87 -7.15
C GLY A 237 16.46 18.49 -7.90
N GLY A 238 15.31 19.06 -7.54
CA GLY A 238 14.05 18.89 -8.25
C GLY A 238 13.97 19.67 -9.56
N THR A 239 13.03 19.32 -10.42
CA THR A 239 12.76 20.03 -11.69
C THR A 239 11.79 21.21 -11.52
N SER A 240 10.98 21.22 -10.45
CA SER A 240 9.97 22.25 -10.19
C SER A 240 9.83 22.55 -8.70
N ASN A 241 9.13 23.65 -8.35
CA ASN A 241 8.89 24.02 -6.96
C ASN A 241 7.42 23.79 -6.60
N PHE A 242 7.17 22.94 -5.62
CA PHE A 242 5.83 22.63 -5.14
C PHE A 242 5.84 22.19 -3.68
N GLN A 243 4.65 22.12 -3.10
CA GLN A 243 4.41 21.56 -1.78
C GLN A 243 3.46 20.37 -1.92
N LEU A 244 3.66 19.39 -1.05
CA LEU A 244 2.81 18.20 -0.98
C LEU A 244 2.47 17.93 0.47
N THR A 245 1.17 17.84 0.76
CA THR A 245 0.64 17.42 2.05
C THR A 245 -0.05 16.08 1.87
N ARG A 246 0.26 15.12 2.73
CA ARG A 246 -0.40 13.80 2.77
C ARG A 246 -0.87 13.53 4.19
N PHE A 247 -2.02 12.87 4.32
CA PHE A 247 -2.42 12.27 5.58
C PHE A 247 -3.14 10.95 5.36
N ASP A 248 -3.03 10.08 6.35
CA ASP A 248 -3.75 8.82 6.44
C ASP A 248 -4.25 8.66 7.89
N LEU A 249 -5.56 8.65 8.07
CA LEU A 249 -6.21 8.44 9.34
C LEU A 249 -6.96 7.12 9.29
N ARG A 250 -6.62 6.21 10.22
CA ARG A 250 -7.27 4.90 10.34
C ARG A 250 -7.75 4.68 11.77
N HIS A 251 -8.88 4.02 11.90
CA HIS A 251 -9.38 3.55 13.18
C HIS A 251 -9.92 2.13 13.06
N TYR A 252 -9.55 1.31 14.02
CA TYR A 252 -9.97 -0.08 14.09
C TYR A 252 -10.73 -0.31 15.37
N TYR A 253 -11.95 -0.81 15.25
CA TYR A 253 -12.82 -1.10 16.36
C TYR A 253 -13.22 -2.57 16.36
N SER A 254 -12.80 -3.31 17.40
CA SER A 254 -13.20 -4.70 17.58
C SER A 254 -14.66 -4.75 18.06
N LEU A 255 -15.49 -5.44 17.30
CA LEU A 255 -16.90 -5.66 17.61
C LEU A 255 -17.12 -6.89 18.49
N SER A 256 -16.07 -7.70 18.69
CA SER A 256 -16.13 -8.91 19.52
C SER A 256 -14.97 -8.96 20.52
N GLU A 257 -15.19 -9.56 21.69
CA GLU A 257 -14.13 -9.76 22.70
C GLU A 257 -12.95 -10.59 22.18
N LYS A 258 -13.16 -11.40 21.13
CA LYS A 258 -12.14 -12.27 20.52
C LYS A 258 -11.42 -11.62 19.34
N ASN A 259 -11.77 -10.38 19.02
CA ASN A 259 -11.26 -9.66 17.84
C ASN A 259 -11.50 -10.40 16.50
N ASP A 260 -12.58 -11.20 16.43
CA ASP A 260 -12.94 -11.95 15.22
C ASP A 260 -13.72 -11.08 14.23
N ASP A 261 -14.33 -10.00 14.73
CA ASP A 261 -15.13 -9.02 13.99
C ASP A 261 -14.53 -7.63 14.21
N VAL A 262 -14.15 -6.97 13.14
CA VAL A 262 -13.53 -5.64 13.18
C VAL A 262 -14.25 -4.69 12.23
N LEU A 263 -14.52 -3.49 12.70
CA LEU A 263 -14.91 -2.36 11.88
C LEU A 263 -13.69 -1.47 11.69
N ALA A 264 -13.21 -1.36 10.46
CA ALA A 264 -12.04 -0.57 10.09
C ALA A 264 -12.46 0.64 9.27
N PHE A 265 -11.97 1.80 9.66
CA PHE A 265 -12.20 3.08 8.98
C PHE A 265 -10.88 3.62 8.46
N GLN A 266 -10.89 4.22 7.27
CA GLN A 266 -9.76 4.97 6.72
C GLN A 266 -10.25 6.25 6.05
N LEU A 267 -9.47 7.32 6.21
CA LEU A 267 -9.60 8.59 5.50
C LEU A 267 -8.21 9.03 5.05
N VAL A 268 -8.03 9.18 3.76
CA VAL A 268 -6.77 9.63 3.16
C VAL A 268 -6.94 10.93 2.42
N GLY A 269 -5.91 11.77 2.46
CA GLY A 269 -5.84 12.98 1.69
C GLY A 269 -4.43 13.22 1.13
N ARG A 270 -4.38 13.70 -0.11
CA ARG A 270 -3.17 14.18 -0.77
C ARG A 270 -3.48 15.51 -1.42
N PHE A 271 -2.73 16.54 -1.09
CA PHE A 271 -2.94 17.92 -1.55
C PHE A 271 -1.62 18.46 -2.04
N SER A 272 -1.59 18.95 -3.26
CA SER A 272 -0.41 19.56 -3.84
C SER A 272 -0.65 21.00 -4.30
N HIS A 273 0.35 21.85 -4.14
CA HIS A 273 0.30 23.26 -4.48
C HIS A 273 1.61 23.74 -5.12
N GLY A 274 1.53 24.68 -6.05
CA GLY A 274 2.68 25.20 -6.80
C GLY A 274 2.81 24.58 -8.19
N ASP A 275 4.05 24.46 -8.68
CA ASP A 275 4.37 23.88 -9.99
C ASP A 275 4.49 22.36 -9.89
N VAL A 276 3.34 21.68 -9.73
CA VAL A 276 3.26 20.25 -9.49
C VAL A 276 3.53 19.50 -10.80
N PRO A 277 4.56 18.62 -10.84
CA PRO A 277 4.78 17.77 -12.00
C PRO A 277 3.65 16.76 -12.20
N PHE A 278 3.42 16.35 -13.43
CA PHE A 278 2.41 15.34 -13.79
C PHE A 278 2.55 14.04 -12.96
N SER A 279 3.79 13.60 -12.73
CA SER A 279 4.10 12.41 -11.93
C SER A 279 3.74 12.51 -10.44
N GLU A 280 3.43 13.71 -9.93
CA GLU A 280 3.07 13.99 -8.54
C GLU A 280 1.59 14.35 -8.37
N LEU A 281 0.80 14.28 -9.41
CA LEU A 281 -0.64 14.45 -9.31
C LEU A 281 -1.25 13.29 -8.52
N ALA A 282 -2.37 13.55 -7.88
CA ALA A 282 -3.12 12.56 -7.14
C ALA A 282 -3.88 11.64 -8.09
N LEU A 283 -3.82 10.36 -7.83
CA LEU A 283 -4.45 9.30 -8.62
C LEU A 283 -5.67 8.76 -7.90
N PHE A 284 -6.79 8.62 -8.59
CA PHE A 284 -8.03 8.05 -8.08
C PHE A 284 -8.12 6.58 -8.45
N GLY A 285 -8.47 5.72 -7.48
CA GLY A 285 -8.57 4.27 -7.67
C GLY A 285 -7.34 3.54 -7.12
N GLY A 286 -7.40 2.23 -7.17
CA GLY A 286 -6.32 1.35 -6.71
C GLY A 286 -6.85 0.15 -5.94
N ASP A 287 -5.93 -0.61 -5.38
CA ASP A 287 -6.22 -1.84 -4.65
C ASP A 287 -6.35 -1.64 -3.13
N ASP A 288 -5.88 -0.51 -2.60
CA ASP A 288 -5.96 -0.16 -1.18
C ASP A 288 -7.17 0.71 -0.87
N ILE A 289 -7.39 1.77 -1.65
CA ILE A 289 -8.51 2.69 -1.47
C ILE A 289 -9.26 2.88 -2.80
N LEU A 290 -10.58 3.13 -2.71
CA LEU A 290 -11.45 3.28 -3.90
C LEU A 290 -11.41 2.04 -4.81
N ARG A 291 -11.28 0.86 -4.22
CA ARG A 291 -11.31 -0.43 -4.93
C ARG A 291 -12.55 -0.55 -5.80
N GLY A 292 -12.36 -0.99 -7.05
CA GLY A 292 -13.37 -1.02 -8.10
C GLY A 292 -13.09 0.00 -9.20
N TYR A 293 -12.34 1.05 -8.92
CA TYR A 293 -11.78 1.95 -9.92
C TYR A 293 -10.33 1.56 -10.21
N GLN A 294 -9.94 1.67 -11.47
CA GLN A 294 -8.55 1.54 -11.88
C GLN A 294 -7.71 2.70 -11.35
N GLU A 295 -6.48 2.44 -10.91
CA GLU A 295 -5.57 3.48 -10.45
C GLU A 295 -5.29 4.49 -11.57
N GLY A 296 -5.51 5.78 -11.28
CA GLY A 296 -5.33 6.85 -12.25
C GLY A 296 -6.52 7.05 -13.19
N ARG A 297 -7.70 6.43 -12.92
CA ARG A 297 -8.92 6.69 -13.71
C ARG A 297 -9.29 8.17 -13.73
N TYR A 298 -9.06 8.88 -12.64
CA TYR A 298 -9.14 10.34 -12.54
C TYR A 298 -7.86 10.85 -11.90
N VAL A 299 -7.35 11.95 -12.42
CA VAL A 299 -6.05 12.51 -12.01
C VAL A 299 -6.22 14.00 -11.79
N GLU A 300 -5.84 14.50 -10.61
CA GLU A 300 -5.84 15.93 -10.33
C GLU A 300 -4.80 16.26 -9.25
N ARG A 301 -4.65 17.54 -8.89
CA ARG A 301 -3.68 18.00 -7.87
C ARG A 301 -3.92 17.40 -6.50
N SER A 302 -5.17 17.14 -6.16
CA SER A 302 -5.55 16.70 -4.83
C SER A 302 -6.58 15.58 -4.89
N ILE A 303 -6.59 14.75 -3.85
CA ILE A 303 -7.59 13.72 -3.61
C ILE A 303 -7.98 13.72 -2.13
N LEU A 304 -9.25 13.46 -1.88
CA LEU A 304 -9.78 13.09 -0.58
C LEU A 304 -10.65 11.85 -0.75
N ALA A 305 -10.34 10.80 0.00
CA ALA A 305 -11.07 9.54 -0.09
C ALA A 305 -11.20 8.88 1.27
N GLY A 306 -12.33 8.21 1.50
CA GLY A 306 -12.59 7.48 2.74
C GLY A 306 -13.26 6.17 2.49
N GLN A 307 -13.05 5.21 3.39
CA GLN A 307 -13.68 3.90 3.33
C GLN A 307 -13.97 3.35 4.72
N LEU A 308 -14.96 2.48 4.77
CA LEU A 308 -15.34 1.69 5.92
C LEU A 308 -15.33 0.23 5.51
N GLU A 309 -14.71 -0.64 6.30
CA GLU A 309 -14.59 -2.06 6.03
C GLU A 309 -14.99 -2.88 7.25
N TYR A 310 -15.91 -3.81 7.07
CA TYR A 310 -16.23 -4.84 8.05
C TYR A 310 -15.41 -6.09 7.73
N ARG A 311 -14.58 -6.51 8.68
CA ARG A 311 -13.72 -7.70 8.60
C ARG A 311 -14.23 -8.76 9.56
N LYS A 312 -14.40 -9.97 9.06
CA LYS A 312 -14.77 -11.13 9.87
C LYS A 312 -13.81 -12.29 9.67
N THR A 313 -13.26 -12.80 10.77
CA THR A 313 -12.51 -14.05 10.77
C THR A 313 -13.41 -15.17 11.31
N PHE A 314 -13.54 -16.27 10.58
CA PHE A 314 -14.37 -17.38 11.03
C PHE A 314 -13.68 -18.15 12.16
N LYS A 315 -14.45 -18.45 13.21
CA LYS A 315 -13.96 -19.12 14.41
C LYS A 315 -13.28 -20.45 14.06
N ASN A 316 -12.09 -20.67 14.65
CA ASN A 316 -11.26 -21.86 14.43
C ASN A 316 -10.89 -22.12 12.96
N SER A 317 -10.92 -21.11 12.13
CA SER A 317 -10.61 -21.17 10.70
C SER A 317 -9.43 -20.26 10.35
N ARG A 318 -8.84 -20.46 9.19
CA ARG A 318 -7.94 -19.51 8.51
C ARG A 318 -8.71 -18.59 7.54
N LEU A 319 -9.99 -18.88 7.35
CA LEU A 319 -10.84 -18.14 6.42
C LEU A 319 -11.44 -16.90 7.10
N GLY A 320 -11.60 -15.87 6.33
CA GLY A 320 -12.31 -14.67 6.68
C GLY A 320 -12.99 -14.06 5.47
N MET A 321 -13.78 -13.05 5.72
CA MET A 321 -14.45 -12.26 4.71
C MET A 321 -14.45 -10.79 5.07
N VAL A 322 -14.54 -9.94 4.07
CA VAL A 322 -14.72 -8.50 4.23
C VAL A 322 -15.88 -8.00 3.38
N ALA A 323 -16.49 -6.92 3.84
CA ALA A 323 -17.37 -6.08 3.04
C ALA A 323 -16.95 -4.63 3.26
N PHE A 324 -16.90 -3.85 2.19
CA PHE A 324 -16.44 -2.46 2.28
C PHE A 324 -17.32 -1.52 1.46
N VAL A 325 -17.33 -0.28 1.90
CA VAL A 325 -17.95 0.85 1.21
C VAL A 325 -17.06 2.06 1.39
N GLY A 326 -17.00 2.89 0.38
CA GLY A 326 -16.20 4.10 0.41
C GLY A 326 -16.59 5.10 -0.67
N GLY A 327 -15.78 6.11 -0.81
CA GLY A 327 -15.92 7.09 -1.87
C GLY A 327 -14.84 8.16 -1.76
N GLY A 328 -14.64 8.87 -2.85
CA GLY A 328 -13.67 9.95 -2.92
C GLY A 328 -13.87 10.85 -4.13
N ASP A 329 -13.06 11.88 -4.19
CA ASP A 329 -13.03 12.81 -5.32
C ASP A 329 -11.62 13.32 -5.52
N VAL A 330 -11.26 13.64 -6.76
CA VAL A 330 -10.08 14.42 -7.12
C VAL A 330 -10.48 15.84 -7.46
N PHE A 331 -9.66 16.80 -7.06
CA PHE A 331 -9.97 18.21 -7.24
C PHE A 331 -8.71 19.07 -7.31
N ARG A 332 -8.86 20.26 -7.91
CA ARG A 332 -7.74 21.19 -8.05
C ARG A 332 -7.55 22.06 -6.82
N GLN A 333 -8.65 22.52 -6.20
CA GLN A 333 -8.67 23.38 -5.02
C GLN A 333 -9.69 22.86 -4.01
N LEU A 334 -9.49 23.15 -2.72
CA LEU A 334 -10.39 22.71 -1.66
C LEU A 334 -11.84 23.17 -1.84
N ASP A 335 -12.03 24.36 -2.43
CA ASP A 335 -13.35 24.90 -2.72
C ASP A 335 -14.13 24.11 -3.79
N ASP A 336 -13.44 23.26 -4.55
CA ASP A 336 -14.05 22.37 -5.55
C ASP A 336 -14.70 21.13 -4.92
N VAL A 337 -14.43 20.84 -3.63
CA VAL A 337 -14.95 19.67 -2.93
C VAL A 337 -16.45 19.82 -2.70
N GLN A 338 -17.24 18.96 -3.29
CA GLN A 338 -18.69 18.93 -3.14
C GLN A 338 -19.19 17.49 -3.02
N LEU A 339 -20.14 17.25 -2.13
CA LEU A 339 -20.69 15.90 -1.89
C LEU A 339 -21.23 15.23 -3.18
N LYS A 340 -21.78 16.02 -4.11
CA LYS A 340 -22.30 15.50 -5.40
C LYS A 340 -21.20 14.94 -6.31
N ASN A 341 -19.94 15.30 -6.09
CA ASN A 341 -18.81 14.86 -6.91
C ASN A 341 -18.15 13.59 -6.33
N ILE A 342 -18.51 13.19 -5.12
CA ILE A 342 -17.98 11.97 -4.51
C ILE A 342 -18.41 10.77 -5.34
N ARG A 343 -17.42 10.01 -5.82
CA ARG A 343 -17.62 8.75 -6.51
C ARG A 343 -17.62 7.61 -5.50
N PRO A 344 -18.76 6.92 -5.35
CA PRO A 344 -18.87 5.82 -4.39
C PRO A 344 -18.18 4.57 -4.91
N ASN A 345 -17.72 3.75 -3.97
CA ASN A 345 -17.32 2.37 -4.24
C ASN A 345 -17.80 1.45 -3.13
N PHE A 346 -17.96 0.18 -3.45
CA PHE A 346 -18.27 -0.87 -2.49
C PHE A 346 -17.73 -2.21 -2.99
N GLY A 347 -17.69 -3.19 -2.12
CA GLY A 347 -17.25 -4.52 -2.53
C GLY A 347 -17.22 -5.52 -1.40
N VAL A 348 -16.78 -6.71 -1.77
CA VAL A 348 -16.62 -7.85 -0.88
C VAL A 348 -15.28 -8.53 -1.13
N GLY A 349 -14.77 -9.24 -0.14
CA GLY A 349 -13.53 -9.97 -0.29
C GLY A 349 -13.44 -11.20 0.59
N LEU A 350 -12.54 -12.08 0.21
CA LEU A 350 -12.18 -13.26 0.96
C LEU A 350 -10.77 -13.10 1.55
N ARG A 351 -10.56 -13.70 2.69
CA ARG A 351 -9.28 -13.73 3.38
C ARG A 351 -8.87 -15.16 3.68
N TYR A 352 -7.59 -15.44 3.47
CA TYR A 352 -6.98 -16.68 3.92
C TYR A 352 -5.73 -16.36 4.73
N MET A 353 -5.74 -16.70 6.03
CA MET A 353 -4.66 -16.40 6.96
C MET A 353 -3.46 -17.32 6.73
N LEU A 354 -2.40 -16.78 6.15
CA LEU A 354 -1.13 -17.47 5.93
C LEU A 354 -0.40 -17.71 7.25
N ASP A 355 -0.25 -16.66 8.03
CA ASP A 355 0.45 -16.70 9.32
C ASP A 355 -0.49 -16.26 10.45
N ARG A 356 -0.75 -17.17 11.41
CA ARG A 356 -1.61 -16.88 12.56
C ARG A 356 -0.94 -15.99 13.61
N THR A 357 0.37 -16.06 13.72
CA THR A 357 1.13 -15.28 14.70
C THR A 357 1.22 -13.83 14.27
N GLU A 358 1.56 -13.60 13.01
CA GLU A 358 1.68 -12.26 12.43
C GLU A 358 0.33 -11.76 11.87
N LYS A 359 -0.70 -12.64 11.82
CA LYS A 359 -2.02 -12.37 11.24
C LYS A 359 -1.97 -11.92 9.76
N LEU A 360 -1.01 -12.47 9.02
CA LEU A 360 -0.82 -12.16 7.61
C LEU A 360 -1.85 -12.90 6.76
N ASN A 361 -2.62 -12.16 5.96
CA ASN A 361 -3.64 -12.71 5.08
C ASN A 361 -3.22 -12.65 3.61
N ILE A 362 -3.72 -13.61 2.80
CA ILE A 362 -3.96 -13.40 1.37
C ILE A 362 -5.36 -12.82 1.26
N ARG A 363 -5.53 -11.79 0.45
CA ARG A 363 -6.81 -11.17 0.13
C ARG A 363 -7.19 -11.38 -1.32
N VAL A 364 -8.48 -11.60 -1.56
CA VAL A 364 -9.11 -11.51 -2.86
C VAL A 364 -10.29 -10.58 -2.72
N ASP A 365 -10.23 -9.41 -3.32
CA ASP A 365 -11.28 -8.40 -3.22
C ASP A 365 -11.94 -8.16 -4.58
N TRP A 366 -13.25 -8.05 -4.60
CA TRP A 366 -14.00 -7.63 -5.75
C TRP A 366 -14.71 -6.31 -5.44
N GLY A 367 -14.19 -5.25 -6.05
CA GLY A 367 -14.67 -3.89 -5.87
C GLY A 367 -15.51 -3.42 -7.05
N PHE A 368 -16.49 -2.58 -6.74
CA PHE A 368 -17.41 -1.95 -7.69
C PHE A 368 -17.37 -0.45 -7.52
N GLY A 369 -17.19 0.26 -8.62
CA GLY A 369 -17.36 1.71 -8.74
C GLY A 369 -18.50 2.06 -9.67
N THR A 370 -18.63 3.34 -10.03
CA THR A 370 -19.59 3.76 -11.06
C THR A 370 -19.12 3.28 -12.42
N ASP A 371 -19.93 2.42 -13.07
CA ASP A 371 -19.68 1.82 -14.40
C ASP A 371 -18.35 1.04 -14.51
N THR A 372 -17.83 0.54 -13.38
CA THR A 372 -16.58 -0.21 -13.33
C THR A 372 -16.58 -1.23 -12.19
N ASN A 373 -15.82 -2.31 -12.36
CA ASN A 373 -15.54 -3.26 -11.30
C ASN A 373 -14.18 -3.92 -11.55
N ASN A 374 -13.48 -4.24 -10.48
CA ASN A 374 -12.15 -4.82 -10.53
C ASN A 374 -11.95 -5.89 -9.46
N LEU A 375 -11.17 -6.90 -9.82
CA LEU A 375 -10.73 -7.95 -8.92
C LEU A 375 -9.28 -7.68 -8.54
N TYR A 376 -8.96 -7.88 -7.26
CA TYR A 376 -7.62 -7.70 -6.70
C TYR A 376 -7.21 -8.96 -5.95
N LEU A 377 -5.95 -9.35 -6.10
CA LEU A 377 -5.31 -10.43 -5.34
C LEU A 377 -4.01 -9.90 -4.78
N ASP A 378 -3.86 -9.94 -3.45
CA ASP A 378 -2.68 -9.42 -2.79
C ASP A 378 -2.44 -10.08 -1.42
N ILE A 379 -1.34 -9.71 -0.76
CA ILE A 379 -0.93 -10.17 0.57
C ILE A 379 -1.01 -9.00 1.54
N ALA A 380 -1.56 -9.21 2.72
CA ALA A 380 -1.96 -8.29 3.78
C ALA A 380 -3.39 -7.74 3.61
N GLU A 381 -3.81 -6.84 4.50
CA GLU A 381 -5.07 -6.12 4.38
C GLU A 381 -4.89 -4.88 3.48
N ALA A 382 -5.99 -4.29 3.02
CA ALA A 382 -5.96 -3.09 2.20
C ALA A 382 -5.43 -1.86 2.97
N PHE A 383 -5.65 -1.81 4.32
CA PHE A 383 -5.17 -0.74 5.20
C PHE A 383 -5.11 -1.16 6.66
#